data_1df071b4a69a4a7825646b6a04f76e3a
#
_entry.id   1df071b4a69a4a7825646b6a04f76e3a
#
_cell.length_a   1.000
_cell.length_b   1.000
_cell.length_c   1.000
_cell.angle_alpha   90.00
_cell.angle_beta   90.00
_cell.angle_gamma   90.00
#
_symmetry.space_group_name_H-M   'P 1'
#
loop_
_entity.id
_entity.type
_entity.pdbx_description
1 polymer ?
#
loop_
_entity_poly.entity_id
_entity_poly.type
_entity_poly.pdbx_seq_one_letter_code
_entity_poly.pdbx_strand_id
1 'polypeptide(L)'
;MQENNSFQQISPNSTNTTTIREKEECIHVVVRVRGKTSEENGTYSQLKILDDKSIQVDNKIFYYDHVAGMNSTQEEMFQHCAKRICDNSLKGYNGTIFAYGQTGSGKTFTLLGKNITKYTEYKINIY
;
A
#
# COMPACT_ATOMS: atom_id res chain seq x y z
N MET A 1 -68.22 -10.88 38.12
CA MET A 1 -67.05 -11.73 37.77
C MET A 1 -66.46 -11.17 36.49
N GLN A 2 -65.41 -10.43 36.62
CA GLN A 2 -64.66 -9.84 35.46
C GLN A 2 -63.34 -10.59 35.30
N GLU A 3 -63.25 -11.28 34.21
CA GLU A 3 -61.96 -11.90 33.83
C GLU A 3 -61.12 -10.89 33.05
N ASN A 4 -59.99 -10.48 33.64
CA ASN A 4 -59.01 -9.64 33.01
C ASN A 4 -58.06 -10.52 32.19
N ASN A 5 -58.19 -10.48 30.88
CA ASN A 5 -57.24 -11.08 29.97
C ASN A 5 -56.19 -10.04 29.58
N SER A 6 -55.02 -10.12 30.24
CA SER A 6 -53.87 -9.30 29.93
C SER A 6 -53.05 -9.99 28.82
N PHE A 7 -53.16 -9.52 27.59
CA PHE A 7 -52.24 -9.90 26.51
C PHE A 7 -50.91 -9.20 26.73
N GLN A 8 -49.86 -9.98 27.07
CA GLN A 8 -48.49 -9.52 27.02
C GLN A 8 -48.03 -9.45 25.56
N GLN A 9 -47.72 -8.23 25.11
CA GLN A 9 -47.04 -8.01 23.84
C GLN A 9 -45.57 -8.41 23.99
N ILE A 10 -45.16 -9.44 23.24
CA ILE A 10 -43.77 -9.84 23.09
C ILE A 10 -43.18 -8.90 22.04
N SER A 11 -42.26 -8.03 22.47
CA SER A 11 -41.45 -7.21 21.57
C SER A 11 -40.46 -8.11 20.78
N PRO A 12 -40.34 -7.93 19.47
CA PRO A 12 -39.30 -8.66 18.72
C PRO A 12 -37.93 -8.11 19.09
N ASN A 13 -37.05 -9.00 19.55
CA ASN A 13 -35.68 -8.74 19.82
C ASN A 13 -34.99 -8.10 18.59
N SER A 14 -34.49 -6.90 18.79
CA SER A 14 -33.57 -6.25 17.85
C SER A 14 -32.29 -7.07 17.74
N THR A 15 -32.20 -7.92 16.74
CA THR A 15 -30.91 -8.50 16.33
C THR A 15 -30.07 -7.35 15.77
N ASN A 16 -29.14 -6.86 16.58
CA ASN A 16 -28.08 -5.98 16.13
C ASN A 16 -27.20 -6.77 15.16
N THR A 17 -27.58 -6.78 13.91
CA THR A 17 -26.69 -7.18 12.82
C THR A 17 -25.66 -6.07 12.67
N THR A 18 -24.54 -6.21 13.36
CA THR A 18 -23.35 -5.39 13.12
C THR A 18 -22.91 -5.73 11.70
N THR A 19 -23.37 -4.96 10.74
CA THR A 19 -22.85 -5.00 9.38
C THR A 19 -21.39 -4.58 9.47
N ILE A 20 -20.48 -5.55 9.49
CA ILE A 20 -19.07 -5.32 9.28
C ILE A 20 -18.98 -4.77 7.85
N ARG A 21 -18.91 -3.46 7.72
CA ARG A 21 -18.54 -2.82 6.46
C ARG A 21 -17.14 -3.32 6.18
N GLU A 22 -17.01 -4.26 5.26
CA GLU A 22 -15.73 -4.58 4.66
C GLU A 22 -15.15 -3.25 4.21
N LYS A 23 -14.03 -2.86 4.83
CA LYS A 23 -13.33 -1.64 4.48
C LYS A 23 -12.89 -1.85 3.04
N GLU A 24 -13.55 -1.17 2.09
CA GLU A 24 -13.13 -1.17 0.70
C GLU A 24 -11.63 -0.87 0.68
N GLU A 25 -10.85 -1.84 0.23
CA GLU A 25 -9.40 -1.71 0.21
C GLU A 25 -9.04 -0.74 -0.90
N CYS A 26 -8.86 0.50 -0.51
CA CYS A 26 -8.32 1.54 -1.38
C CYS A 26 -6.92 1.15 -1.84
N ILE A 27 -6.50 1.73 -2.96
CA ILE A 27 -5.13 1.64 -3.47
C ILE A 27 -4.15 2.04 -2.35
N HIS A 28 -3.18 1.16 -2.07
CA HIS A 28 -2.11 1.42 -1.11
C HIS A 28 -0.92 2.03 -1.85
N VAL A 29 -0.54 3.24 -1.50
CA VAL A 29 0.50 4.00 -2.19
C VAL A 29 1.74 4.12 -1.31
N VAL A 30 2.85 3.56 -1.77
CA VAL A 30 4.15 3.68 -1.12
C VAL A 30 5.09 4.49 -1.99
N VAL A 31 5.72 5.49 -1.42
CA VAL A 31 6.76 6.28 -2.08
C VAL A 31 8.13 5.80 -1.64
N ARG A 32 9.00 5.50 -2.59
CA ARG A 32 10.41 5.24 -2.33
C ARG A 32 11.27 6.36 -2.88
N VAL A 33 11.99 7.03 -2.00
CA VAL A 33 12.96 8.06 -2.38
C VAL A 33 14.31 7.38 -2.61
N ARG A 34 14.85 7.45 -3.84
CA ARG A 34 16.20 6.96 -4.11
C ARG A 34 17.25 8.05 -3.88
N GLY A 35 18.47 7.64 -3.56
CA GLY A 35 19.63 8.54 -3.53
C GLY A 35 19.98 9.07 -4.92
N LYS A 36 20.73 10.15 -4.95
CA LYS A 36 21.29 10.71 -6.19
C LYS A 36 22.30 9.74 -6.79
N THR A 37 22.33 9.67 -8.12
CA THR A 37 23.42 9.01 -8.84
C THR A 37 24.55 10.01 -9.11
N SER A 38 25.77 9.52 -9.33
CA SER A 38 26.93 10.36 -9.63
C SER A 38 26.78 11.19 -10.91
N GLU A 39 25.89 10.78 -11.81
CA GLU A 39 25.63 11.44 -13.10
C GLU A 39 24.60 12.57 -12.99
N GLU A 40 23.90 12.67 -11.86
CA GLU A 40 22.84 13.65 -11.66
C GLU A 40 23.39 14.96 -11.10
N ASN A 41 23.87 15.83 -11.98
CA ASN A 41 24.42 17.15 -11.63
C ASN A 41 23.37 18.27 -11.52
N GLY A 42 22.07 17.96 -11.64
CA GLY A 42 21.00 18.95 -11.64
C GLY A 42 20.63 19.49 -10.25
N THR A 43 20.01 20.68 -10.25
CA THR A 43 19.35 21.22 -9.06
C THR A 43 18.05 20.44 -8.88
N TYR A 44 18.00 19.60 -7.85
CA TYR A 44 16.76 18.90 -7.51
C TYR A 44 15.84 19.84 -6.73
N SER A 45 14.54 19.68 -6.95
CA SER A 45 13.54 20.20 -6.02
C SER A 45 13.92 19.83 -4.60
N GLN A 46 13.69 20.72 -3.66
CA GLN A 46 13.99 20.44 -2.26
C GLN A 46 12.99 19.41 -1.74
N LEU A 47 13.37 18.13 -1.87
CA LEU A 47 12.59 17.04 -1.31
C LEU A 47 13.07 16.76 0.11
N LYS A 48 12.15 16.80 1.06
CA LYS A 48 12.37 16.43 2.46
C LYS A 48 11.38 15.34 2.85
N ILE A 49 11.86 14.28 3.46
CA ILE A 49 11.00 13.30 4.14
C ILE A 49 10.71 13.89 5.51
N LEU A 50 9.44 14.10 5.83
CA LEU A 50 9.01 14.66 7.11
C LEU A 50 8.79 13.55 8.14
N ASP A 51 8.14 12.48 7.72
CA ASP A 51 7.87 11.28 8.52
C ASP A 51 7.67 10.05 7.61
N ASP A 52 7.19 8.93 8.18
CA ASP A 52 6.95 7.67 7.47
C ASP A 52 5.73 7.70 6.52
N LYS A 53 4.99 8.82 6.46
CA LYS A 53 3.79 8.99 5.62
C LYS A 53 3.77 10.28 4.83
N SER A 54 4.71 11.19 5.05
CA SER A 54 4.69 12.49 4.41
C SER A 54 6.04 12.93 3.87
N ILE A 55 5.98 13.57 2.70
CA ILE A 55 7.13 14.24 2.08
C ILE A 55 6.77 15.69 1.77
N GLN A 56 7.76 16.53 1.81
CA GLN A 56 7.67 17.90 1.31
C GLN A 56 8.49 18.00 0.02
N VAL A 57 7.87 18.55 -1.02
CA VAL A 57 8.54 18.93 -2.27
C VAL A 57 8.34 20.42 -2.46
N ASP A 58 9.42 21.17 -2.45
CA ASP A 58 9.41 22.63 -2.40
C ASP A 58 8.53 23.12 -1.23
N ASN A 59 7.41 23.79 -1.52
CA ASN A 59 6.49 24.34 -0.50
C ASN A 59 5.21 23.48 -0.33
N LYS A 60 5.14 22.28 -0.92
CA LYS A 60 3.96 21.41 -0.87
C LYS A 60 4.24 20.15 -0.08
N ILE A 61 3.29 19.76 0.76
CA ILE A 61 3.34 18.50 1.53
C ILE A 61 2.40 17.50 0.86
N PHE A 62 2.89 16.27 0.70
CA PHE A 62 2.15 15.13 0.13
C PHE A 62 2.11 14.00 1.16
N TYR A 63 0.96 13.33 1.25
CA TYR A 63 0.71 12.23 2.17
C TYR A 63 0.52 10.92 1.43
N TYR A 64 1.08 9.85 1.98
CA TYR A 64 1.06 8.51 1.42
C TYR A 64 0.81 7.49 2.54
N ASP A 65 0.57 6.24 2.19
CA ASP A 65 0.42 5.18 3.18
C ASP A 65 1.77 4.82 3.82
N HIS A 66 2.87 4.92 3.06
CA HIS A 66 4.23 4.80 3.57
C HIS A 66 5.24 5.55 2.70
N VAL A 67 6.28 6.09 3.34
CA VAL A 67 7.41 6.77 2.70
C VAL A 67 8.71 6.07 3.08
N ALA A 68 9.32 5.42 2.11
CA ALA A 68 10.61 4.77 2.23
C ALA A 68 11.74 5.72 1.85
N GLY A 69 12.70 5.91 2.73
CA GLY A 69 13.85 6.80 2.53
C GLY A 69 14.93 6.22 1.62
N MET A 70 15.99 7.02 1.40
CA MET A 70 17.11 6.67 0.50
C MET A 70 17.84 5.39 0.91
N ASN A 71 17.85 5.06 2.20
CA ASN A 71 18.54 3.88 2.75
C ASN A 71 17.63 2.65 2.88
N SER A 72 16.38 2.74 2.44
CA SER A 72 15.43 1.64 2.55
C SER A 72 15.89 0.42 1.77
N THR A 73 15.86 -0.71 2.44
CA THR A 73 16.27 -2.00 1.90
C THR A 73 15.18 -2.61 1.00
N GLN A 74 15.52 -3.65 0.24
CA GLN A 74 14.54 -4.41 -0.52
C GLN A 74 13.58 -5.17 0.40
N GLU A 75 14.07 -5.64 1.55
CA GLU A 75 13.24 -6.32 2.54
C GLU A 75 12.16 -5.37 3.10
N GLU A 76 12.54 -4.15 3.49
CA GLU A 76 11.57 -3.14 3.94
C GLU A 76 10.53 -2.83 2.86
N MET A 77 10.97 -2.67 1.61
CA MET A 77 10.04 -2.45 0.49
C MET A 77 9.10 -3.63 0.31
N PHE A 78 9.57 -4.86 0.42
CA PHE A 78 8.72 -6.05 0.36
C PHE A 78 7.66 -6.03 1.46
N GLN A 79 8.05 -5.76 2.69
CA GLN A 79 7.13 -5.74 3.83
C GLN A 79 6.01 -4.69 3.65
N HIS A 80 6.35 -3.49 3.18
CA HIS A 80 5.39 -2.41 3.02
C HIS A 80 4.54 -2.48 1.74
N CYS A 81 5.09 -3.00 0.63
CA CYS A 81 4.42 -3.00 -0.66
C CYS A 81 3.80 -4.35 -1.04
N ALA A 82 4.54 -5.45 -0.84
CA ALA A 82 4.23 -6.70 -1.51
C ALA A 82 3.70 -7.78 -0.59
N LYS A 83 4.15 -7.84 0.67
CA LYS A 83 3.84 -8.93 1.60
C LYS A 83 2.34 -9.23 1.68
N ARG A 84 1.50 -8.20 1.92
CA ARG A 84 0.05 -8.38 2.03
C ARG A 84 -0.58 -8.92 0.75
N ILE A 85 -0.09 -8.46 -0.40
CA ILE A 85 -0.57 -8.93 -1.71
C ILE A 85 -0.18 -10.39 -1.93
N CYS A 86 1.07 -10.76 -1.61
CA CYS A 86 1.54 -12.14 -1.68
C CYS A 86 0.73 -13.05 -0.75
N ASP A 87 0.54 -12.65 0.51
CA ASP A 87 -0.24 -13.43 1.49
C ASP A 87 -1.69 -13.64 1.03
N ASN A 88 -2.30 -12.62 0.41
CA ASN A 88 -3.65 -12.73 -0.15
C ASN A 88 -3.69 -13.60 -1.40
N SER A 89 -2.67 -13.51 -2.26
CA SER A 89 -2.57 -14.37 -3.45
C SER A 89 -2.48 -15.84 -3.10
N LEU A 90 -1.78 -16.20 -2.03
CA LEU A 90 -1.73 -17.57 -1.51
C LEU A 90 -3.10 -18.07 -0.99
N LYS A 91 -4.00 -17.16 -0.65
CA LYS A 91 -5.39 -17.45 -0.25
C LYS A 91 -6.35 -17.46 -1.45
N GLY A 92 -5.87 -17.26 -2.67
CA GLY A 92 -6.66 -17.25 -3.90
C GLY A 92 -7.21 -15.88 -4.32
N TYR A 93 -6.79 -14.78 -3.67
CA TYR A 93 -7.17 -13.43 -4.08
C TYR A 93 -6.22 -12.88 -5.13
N ASN A 94 -6.74 -12.16 -6.10
CA ASN A 94 -5.92 -11.44 -7.07
C ASN A 94 -5.36 -10.16 -6.44
N GLY A 95 -4.11 -9.84 -6.78
CA GLY A 95 -3.46 -8.60 -6.35
C GLY A 95 -2.53 -8.10 -7.44
N THR A 96 -2.37 -6.79 -7.53
CA THR A 96 -1.50 -6.14 -8.52
C THR A 96 -0.63 -5.10 -7.84
N ILE A 97 0.63 -5.06 -8.22
CA ILE A 97 1.60 -4.05 -7.78
C ILE A 97 2.08 -3.28 -9.00
N PHE A 98 1.97 -1.95 -8.93
CA PHE A 98 2.50 -1.06 -9.95
C PHE A 98 3.72 -0.31 -9.43
N ALA A 99 4.78 -0.21 -10.22
CA ALA A 99 5.85 0.74 -9.99
C ALA A 99 5.72 1.90 -10.98
N TYR A 100 5.53 3.11 -10.46
CA TYR A 100 5.38 4.33 -11.24
C TYR A 100 6.56 5.29 -10.98
N GLY A 101 6.95 6.04 -12.02
CA GLY A 101 8.01 7.04 -11.94
C GLY A 101 8.69 7.22 -13.29
N GLN A 102 9.47 8.29 -13.44
CA GLN A 102 10.24 8.56 -14.67
C GLN A 102 11.29 7.48 -14.95
N THR A 103 11.82 7.46 -16.17
CA THR A 103 12.95 6.58 -16.52
C THR A 103 14.14 6.86 -15.59
N GLY A 104 14.80 5.81 -15.10
CA GLY A 104 15.90 5.94 -14.14
C GLY A 104 15.46 6.14 -12.68
N SER A 105 14.17 6.27 -12.36
CA SER A 105 13.71 6.46 -10.97
C SER A 105 13.90 5.24 -10.06
N GLY A 106 14.24 4.06 -10.60
CA GLY A 106 14.46 2.85 -9.81
C GLY A 106 13.28 1.88 -9.75
N LYS A 107 12.31 1.99 -10.66
CA LYS A 107 11.15 1.07 -10.74
C LYS A 107 11.56 -0.39 -10.78
N THR A 108 12.37 -0.76 -11.76
CA THR A 108 12.87 -2.12 -11.96
C THR A 108 13.68 -2.60 -10.75
N PHE A 109 14.54 -1.73 -10.22
CA PHE A 109 15.31 -2.05 -9.01
C PHE A 109 14.39 -2.32 -7.79
N THR A 110 13.33 -1.55 -7.63
CA THR A 110 12.40 -1.73 -6.52
C THR A 110 11.62 -3.05 -6.62
N LEU A 111 11.22 -3.45 -7.84
CA LEU A 111 10.46 -4.69 -8.06
C LEU A 111 11.34 -5.94 -8.08
N LEU A 112 12.53 -5.90 -8.67
CA LEU A 112 13.35 -7.07 -8.98
C LEU A 112 14.68 -7.13 -8.19
N GLY A 113 15.13 -6.03 -7.59
CA GLY A 113 16.39 -5.95 -6.86
C GLY A 113 17.62 -5.86 -7.75
N LYS A 114 18.81 -6.09 -7.15
CA LYS A 114 20.10 -5.97 -7.82
C LYS A 114 20.43 -7.13 -8.78
N ASN A 115 19.93 -8.34 -8.52
CA ASN A 115 20.34 -9.56 -9.20
C ASN A 115 19.37 -9.97 -10.31
N ILE A 116 19.01 -9.02 -11.17
CA ILE A 116 18.08 -9.26 -12.29
C ILE A 116 18.57 -10.39 -13.21
N THR A 117 19.87 -10.54 -13.38
CA THR A 117 20.48 -11.54 -14.27
C THR A 117 20.18 -12.99 -13.91
N LYS A 118 19.85 -13.29 -12.64
CA LYS A 118 19.45 -14.65 -12.22
C LYS A 118 18.00 -15.00 -12.57
N TYR A 119 17.16 -14.01 -12.90
CA TYR A 119 15.73 -14.19 -13.15
C TYR A 119 15.33 -13.97 -14.62
N THR A 120 16.30 -13.65 -15.50
CA THR A 120 16.03 -13.41 -16.93
C THR A 120 15.67 -14.65 -17.73
N GLU A 121 15.77 -15.85 -17.16
CA GLU A 121 15.23 -17.07 -17.79
C GLU A 121 13.68 -17.13 -17.72
N TYR A 122 13.07 -16.38 -16.81
CA TYR A 122 11.62 -16.23 -16.76
C TYR A 122 11.25 -14.90 -17.44
N LYS A 123 10.65 -14.97 -18.63
CA LYS A 123 10.10 -13.79 -19.31
C LYS A 123 8.99 -13.18 -18.45
N ILE A 124 9.36 -12.24 -17.58
CA ILE A 124 8.37 -11.40 -16.88
C ILE A 124 8.02 -10.28 -17.87
N ASN A 125 6.89 -10.39 -18.53
CA ASN A 125 6.34 -9.28 -19.30
C ASN A 125 5.77 -8.26 -18.30
N ILE A 126 6.51 -7.18 -18.04
CA ILE A 126 6.03 -6.01 -17.31
C ILE A 126 5.38 -5.11 -18.35
N TYR A 127 4.06 -5.06 -18.37
CA TYR A 127 3.29 -4.13 -19.18
C TYR A 127 3.13 -2.80 -18.46
#